data_375e97e2291b7d3fabe531cec360fabf
#
_entry.id   375e97e2291b7d3fabe531cec360fabf
#
_cell.length_a   1.000
_cell.length_b   1.000
_cell.length_c   1.000
_cell.angle_alpha   90.00
_cell.angle_beta   90.00
_cell.angle_gamma   90.00
#
_symmetry.space_group_name_H-M   'P 1'
#
loop_
_entity.id
_entity.type
_entity.pdbx_description
1 polymer ?
#
loop_
_entity_poly.entity_id
_entity_poly.type
_entity_poly.pdbx_seq_one_letter_code
_entity_poly.pdbx_strand_id
1 'polypeptide(L)'
;RAFFSQTAALEEPAMGKAMKALVANPADKAAIAVVTADPKYNSMLRTTCVATELKGGHATNALPQLAEANVNCRVYKTQTAPQVQAELAKAIGDTTVQVIIRSQRPASPPSALLPELMQNVSRITKELWGEMPIIPTMSTGATDSRFFRALGVPAFGVSGLFSDPTVDARAHGRDERMGIKSYYEGQEFLYRLTKALSSSVVAQ
;
A
#
# COMPACT_ATOMS: atom_id res chain seq x y z
N ARG A 1 -0.09 -0.92 -13.91
CA ARG A 1 0.45 -0.17 -15.06
C ARG A 1 -0.05 1.28 -15.06
N ALA A 2 -1.37 1.51 -14.99
CA ALA A 2 -1.94 2.87 -15.05
C ALA A 2 -1.30 3.84 -14.04
N PHE A 3 -1.12 3.42 -12.79
CA PHE A 3 -0.45 4.23 -11.76
C PHE A 3 0.93 4.71 -12.24
N PHE A 4 1.84 3.81 -12.60
CA PHE A 4 3.19 4.20 -13.03
C PHE A 4 3.20 5.06 -14.31
N SER A 5 2.26 4.79 -15.23
CA SER A 5 2.13 5.60 -16.45
C SER A 5 1.75 7.05 -16.13
N GLN A 6 0.83 7.27 -15.19
CA GLN A 6 0.36 8.59 -14.80
C GLN A 6 1.36 9.31 -13.87
N THR A 7 1.96 8.58 -12.93
CA THR A 7 2.93 9.14 -11.97
C THR A 7 4.25 9.54 -12.65
N ALA A 8 4.63 8.86 -13.72
CA ALA A 8 5.91 9.11 -14.42
C ALA A 8 6.14 10.56 -14.88
N ALA A 9 5.07 11.34 -15.09
CA ALA A 9 5.17 12.75 -15.49
C ALA A 9 5.37 13.69 -14.27
N LEU A 10 5.17 13.18 -13.06
CA LEU A 10 5.24 13.93 -11.81
C LEU A 10 6.53 13.66 -11.03
N GLU A 11 7.29 12.66 -11.46
CA GLU A 11 8.53 12.24 -10.82
C GLU A 11 9.74 12.91 -11.44
N GLU A 12 10.86 12.87 -10.71
CA GLU A 12 12.16 13.28 -11.22
C GLU A 12 12.49 12.58 -12.55
N PRO A 13 13.17 13.22 -13.50
CA PRO A 13 13.33 12.72 -14.86
C PRO A 13 13.85 11.29 -14.98
N ALA A 14 14.78 10.88 -14.11
CA ALA A 14 15.34 9.54 -14.12
C ALA A 14 14.30 8.49 -13.70
N MET A 15 13.57 8.75 -12.63
CA MET A 15 12.49 7.91 -12.12
C MET A 15 11.34 7.84 -13.12
N GLY A 16 10.89 8.98 -13.65
CA GLY A 16 9.83 9.04 -14.65
C GLY A 16 10.16 8.26 -15.93
N LYS A 17 11.42 8.34 -16.41
CA LYS A 17 11.90 7.54 -17.54
C LYS A 17 11.87 6.04 -17.23
N ALA A 18 12.33 5.65 -16.05
CA ALA A 18 12.31 4.24 -15.62
C ALA A 18 10.88 3.72 -15.47
N MET A 19 9.94 4.50 -14.93
CA MET A 19 8.53 4.11 -14.83
C MET A 19 7.90 3.89 -16.21
N LYS A 20 8.17 4.75 -17.20
CA LYS A 20 7.70 4.58 -18.58
C LYS A 20 8.28 3.31 -19.21
N ALA A 21 9.57 3.05 -19.03
CA ALA A 21 10.23 1.85 -19.51
C ALA A 21 9.64 0.58 -18.88
N LEU A 22 9.41 0.58 -17.56
CA LEU A 22 8.77 -0.52 -16.82
C LEU A 22 7.33 -0.80 -17.31
N VAL A 23 6.57 0.25 -17.64
CA VAL A 23 5.21 0.11 -18.20
C VAL A 23 5.25 -0.53 -19.58
N ALA A 24 6.19 -0.12 -20.42
CA ALA A 24 6.39 -0.68 -21.77
C ALA A 24 6.91 -2.12 -21.72
N ASN A 25 7.94 -2.38 -20.90
CA ASN A 25 8.53 -3.70 -20.70
C ASN A 25 8.70 -4.03 -19.22
N PRO A 26 7.78 -4.81 -18.61
CA PRO A 26 7.85 -5.20 -17.21
C PRO A 26 9.08 -6.04 -16.82
N ALA A 27 9.82 -6.57 -17.80
CA ALA A 27 11.04 -7.34 -17.59
C ALA A 27 12.32 -6.51 -17.74
N ASP A 28 12.22 -5.20 -17.96
CA ASP A 28 13.37 -4.30 -18.06
C ASP A 28 14.10 -4.21 -16.72
N LYS A 29 15.24 -4.91 -16.63
CA LYS A 29 16.04 -5.00 -15.41
C LYS A 29 16.58 -3.63 -14.96
N ALA A 30 16.95 -2.76 -15.89
CA ALA A 30 17.48 -1.44 -15.58
C ALA A 30 16.37 -0.55 -15.00
N ALA A 31 15.17 -0.56 -15.62
CA ALA A 31 14.01 0.16 -15.11
C ALA A 31 13.55 -0.38 -13.74
N ILE A 32 13.53 -1.71 -13.57
CA ILE A 32 13.24 -2.34 -12.28
C ILE A 32 14.21 -1.86 -11.21
N ALA A 33 15.52 -1.87 -11.48
CA ALA A 33 16.52 -1.45 -10.51
C ALA A 33 16.32 -0.01 -10.04
N VAL A 34 16.03 0.91 -10.96
CA VAL A 34 15.78 2.33 -10.63
C VAL A 34 14.49 2.47 -9.82
N VAL A 35 13.37 1.89 -10.28
CA VAL A 35 12.07 2.06 -9.62
C VAL A 35 12.06 1.38 -8.24
N THR A 36 12.71 0.23 -8.08
CA THR A 36 12.75 -0.49 -6.80
C THR A 36 13.79 0.03 -5.81
N ALA A 37 14.63 0.96 -6.19
CA ALA A 37 15.49 1.69 -5.26
C ALA A 37 14.66 2.55 -4.28
N ASP A 38 13.49 3.01 -4.69
CA ASP A 38 12.53 3.65 -3.81
C ASP A 38 11.68 2.59 -3.08
N PRO A 39 11.70 2.56 -1.71
CA PRO A 39 10.94 1.58 -0.92
C PRO A 39 9.44 1.61 -1.19
N LYS A 40 8.84 2.77 -1.44
CA LYS A 40 7.42 2.94 -1.77
C LYS A 40 7.08 2.19 -3.05
N TYR A 41 7.83 2.44 -4.12
CA TYR A 41 7.58 1.80 -5.41
C TYR A 41 7.95 0.32 -5.41
N ASN A 42 9.02 -0.06 -4.68
CA ASN A 42 9.37 -1.45 -4.47
C ASN A 42 8.22 -2.26 -3.85
N SER A 43 7.58 -1.72 -2.81
CA SER A 43 6.46 -2.38 -2.12
C SER A 43 5.22 -2.55 -3.00
N MET A 44 5.06 -1.73 -4.04
CA MET A 44 3.95 -1.81 -5.00
C MET A 44 4.19 -2.83 -6.12
N LEU A 45 5.42 -3.32 -6.28
CA LEU A 45 5.82 -4.20 -7.39
C LEU A 45 5.97 -5.66 -6.99
N ARG A 46 6.13 -5.96 -5.72
CA ARG A 46 6.43 -7.32 -5.23
C ARG A 46 5.93 -7.56 -3.81
N THR A 47 5.91 -8.82 -3.42
CA THR A 47 5.77 -9.21 -2.02
C THR A 47 7.00 -8.74 -1.24
N THR A 48 6.77 -8.15 -0.08
CA THR A 48 7.82 -7.76 0.85
C THR A 48 7.59 -8.41 2.20
N CYS A 49 8.64 -8.90 2.82
CA CYS A 49 8.61 -9.58 4.10
C CYS A 49 9.62 -8.96 5.07
N VAL A 50 9.25 -8.85 6.34
CA VAL A 50 10.12 -8.34 7.40
C VAL A 50 9.89 -9.12 8.70
N ALA A 51 10.96 -9.45 9.40
CA ALA A 51 10.88 -10.00 10.75
C ALA A 51 10.43 -8.88 11.72
N THR A 52 9.25 -9.04 12.31
CA THR A 52 8.64 -8.05 13.21
C THR A 52 8.78 -8.40 14.69
N GLU A 53 8.99 -9.68 15.00
CA GLU A 53 9.23 -10.16 16.36
C GLU A 53 10.29 -11.25 16.35
N LEU A 54 11.15 -11.27 17.36
CA LEU A 54 12.13 -12.32 17.60
C LEU A 54 11.95 -12.86 19.01
N LYS A 55 12.00 -14.19 19.17
CA LYS A 55 11.94 -14.86 20.46
C LYS A 55 13.04 -15.91 20.53
N GLY A 56 13.70 -16.00 21.66
CA GLY A 56 14.73 -17.01 21.90
C GLY A 56 15.32 -16.86 23.29
N GLY A 57 15.81 -17.98 23.84
CA GLY A 57 16.35 -18.03 25.19
C GLY A 57 15.29 -18.03 26.30
N HIS A 58 15.62 -18.62 27.44
CA HIS A 58 14.75 -18.68 28.62
C HIS A 58 15.53 -18.48 29.94
N ALA A 59 16.85 -18.51 29.88
CA ALA A 59 17.70 -18.31 31.04
C ALA A 59 19.06 -17.77 30.63
N THR A 60 19.70 -17.04 31.56
CA THR A 60 21.00 -16.38 31.28
C THR A 60 22.18 -17.37 31.19
N ASN A 61 22.00 -18.58 31.74
CA ASN A 61 23.03 -19.61 31.84
C ASN A 61 22.68 -20.91 31.08
N ALA A 62 21.66 -20.86 30.18
CA ALA A 62 21.25 -22.00 29.36
C ALA A 62 21.21 -21.63 27.89
N LEU A 63 21.66 -22.55 27.03
CA LEU A 63 21.55 -22.39 25.60
C LEU A 63 20.07 -22.42 25.15
N PRO A 64 19.64 -21.53 24.23
CA PRO A 64 18.31 -21.59 23.68
C PRO A 64 18.05 -22.91 22.95
N GLN A 65 16.95 -23.57 23.26
CA GLN A 65 16.50 -24.77 22.54
C GLN A 65 15.63 -24.42 21.34
N LEU A 66 15.06 -23.23 21.34
CA LEU A 66 14.19 -22.73 20.28
C LEU A 66 14.46 -21.25 20.06
N ALA A 67 14.51 -20.87 18.79
CA ALA A 67 14.46 -19.48 18.34
C ALA A 67 13.35 -19.33 17.31
N GLU A 68 12.56 -18.29 17.42
CA GLU A 68 11.45 -18.01 16.53
C GLU A 68 11.54 -16.57 16.00
N ALA A 69 11.19 -16.39 14.72
CA ALA A 69 10.96 -15.09 14.13
C ALA A 69 9.51 -15.02 13.61
N ASN A 70 8.76 -14.00 13.98
CA ASN A 70 7.51 -13.70 13.30
C ASN A 70 7.82 -12.85 12.08
N VAL A 71 7.56 -13.38 10.89
CA VAL A 71 7.79 -12.70 9.62
C VAL A 71 6.45 -12.20 9.07
N ASN A 72 6.27 -10.88 9.03
CA ASN A 72 5.11 -10.26 8.42
C ASN A 72 5.37 -10.03 6.94
N CYS A 73 4.51 -10.60 6.07
CA CYS A 73 4.62 -10.44 4.62
C CYS A 73 3.45 -9.64 4.08
N ARG A 74 3.74 -8.64 3.26
CA ARG A 74 2.79 -7.93 2.41
C ARG A 74 2.74 -8.64 1.07
N VAL A 75 1.77 -9.54 0.96
CA VAL A 75 1.68 -10.47 -0.19
C VAL A 75 1.13 -9.73 -1.41
N TYR A 76 1.89 -9.78 -2.50
CA TYR A 76 1.45 -9.20 -3.77
C TYR A 76 0.26 -9.98 -4.34
N LYS A 77 -0.66 -9.27 -4.98
CA LYS A 77 -1.99 -9.78 -5.40
C LYS A 77 -1.99 -11.04 -6.28
N THR A 78 -0.87 -11.38 -6.90
CA THR A 78 -0.73 -12.58 -7.75
C THR A 78 -0.09 -13.76 -7.03
N GLN A 79 0.29 -13.60 -5.76
CA GLN A 79 0.90 -14.66 -4.95
C GLN A 79 -0.05 -15.14 -3.86
N THR A 80 0.14 -16.38 -3.45
CA THR A 80 -0.58 -17.01 -2.34
C THR A 80 0.35 -17.19 -1.14
N ALA A 81 -0.22 -17.35 0.05
CA ALA A 81 0.58 -17.58 1.26
C ALA A 81 1.47 -18.85 1.17
N PRO A 82 1.02 -19.99 0.60
CA PRO A 82 1.91 -21.15 0.39
C PRO A 82 3.08 -20.85 -0.57
N GLN A 83 2.87 -20.06 -1.62
CA GLN A 83 3.96 -19.66 -2.52
C GLN A 83 5.00 -18.81 -1.79
N VAL A 84 4.56 -17.84 -0.98
CA VAL A 84 5.47 -17.01 -0.16
C VAL A 84 6.21 -17.86 0.88
N GLN A 85 5.53 -18.83 1.50
CA GLN A 85 6.17 -19.79 2.42
C GLN A 85 7.31 -20.56 1.75
N ALA A 86 7.05 -21.07 0.55
CA ALA A 86 8.06 -21.81 -0.22
C ALA A 86 9.25 -20.93 -0.62
N GLU A 87 8.99 -19.68 -1.03
CA GLU A 87 10.04 -18.71 -1.36
C GLU A 87 10.88 -18.34 -0.13
N LEU A 88 10.26 -18.14 1.04
CA LEU A 88 10.97 -17.89 2.28
C LEU A 88 11.83 -19.07 2.69
N ALA A 89 11.30 -20.30 2.66
CA ALA A 89 12.08 -21.51 2.95
C ALA A 89 13.29 -21.65 2.03
N LYS A 90 13.08 -21.38 0.72
CA LYS A 90 14.17 -21.37 -0.25
C LYS A 90 15.22 -20.29 0.03
N ALA A 91 14.80 -19.09 0.42
CA ALA A 91 15.69 -17.98 0.73
C ALA A 91 16.51 -18.22 2.02
N ILE A 92 15.92 -18.90 3.01
CA ILE A 92 16.62 -19.32 4.23
C ILE A 92 17.69 -20.36 3.91
N GLY A 93 17.41 -21.31 3.01
CA GLY A 93 18.38 -22.31 2.53
C GLY A 93 18.79 -23.35 3.59
N ASP A 94 18.13 -23.38 4.75
CA ASP A 94 18.37 -24.31 5.86
C ASP A 94 17.11 -25.16 6.09
N THR A 95 17.21 -26.47 5.86
CA THR A 95 16.10 -27.41 6.00
C THR A 95 15.72 -27.71 7.45
N THR A 96 16.56 -27.34 8.41
CA THR A 96 16.25 -27.46 9.86
C THR A 96 15.34 -26.36 10.34
N VAL A 97 15.23 -25.25 9.61
CA VAL A 97 14.32 -24.14 9.89
C VAL A 97 12.93 -24.42 9.34
N GLN A 98 11.95 -24.48 10.21
CA GLN A 98 10.55 -24.66 9.81
C GLN A 98 9.88 -23.30 9.53
N VAL A 99 9.33 -23.16 8.34
CA VAL A 99 8.52 -21.98 7.98
C VAL A 99 7.04 -22.36 8.07
N ILE A 100 6.32 -21.75 9.02
CA ILE A 100 4.93 -22.09 9.34
C ILE A 100 4.04 -20.90 9.05
N ILE A 101 2.93 -21.11 8.31
CA ILE A 101 1.91 -20.08 8.11
C ILE A 101 1.05 -19.98 9.37
N ARG A 102 1.21 -18.93 10.16
CA ARG A 102 0.43 -18.70 11.38
C ARG A 102 -0.96 -18.11 11.12
N SER A 103 -1.09 -17.31 10.07
CA SER A 103 -2.35 -16.64 9.77
C SER A 103 -2.53 -16.57 8.25
N GLN A 104 -3.58 -17.20 7.78
CA GLN A 104 -4.03 -17.07 6.40
C GLN A 104 -5.29 -16.21 6.38
N ARG A 105 -5.20 -15.10 5.70
CA ARG A 105 -6.38 -14.24 5.52
C ARG A 105 -6.85 -14.36 4.07
N PRO A 106 -8.16 -14.49 3.82
CA PRO A 106 -8.68 -14.55 2.46
C PRO A 106 -8.21 -13.36 1.65
N ALA A 107 -7.82 -13.61 0.40
CA ALA A 107 -7.59 -12.55 -0.56
C ALA A 107 -8.89 -11.75 -0.74
N SER A 108 -8.76 -10.44 -0.77
CA SER A 108 -9.90 -9.56 -1.02
C SER A 108 -9.74 -8.99 -2.43
N PRO A 109 -10.75 -9.12 -3.32
CA PRO A 109 -10.68 -8.59 -4.66
C PRO A 109 -10.51 -7.07 -4.62
N PRO A 110 -9.84 -6.47 -5.62
CA PRO A 110 -9.78 -5.01 -5.72
C PRO A 110 -11.17 -4.46 -6.07
N SER A 111 -11.52 -3.30 -5.52
CA SER A 111 -12.71 -2.57 -5.97
C SER A 111 -12.50 -2.01 -7.36
N ALA A 112 -13.46 -2.18 -8.27
CA ALA A 112 -13.48 -1.46 -9.53
C ALA A 112 -13.68 0.03 -9.26
N LEU A 113 -12.97 0.90 -10.00
CA LEU A 113 -13.14 2.34 -9.85
C LEU A 113 -14.56 2.73 -10.32
N LEU A 114 -15.29 3.42 -9.46
CA LEU A 114 -16.63 3.90 -9.75
C LEU A 114 -16.54 5.28 -10.40
N PRO A 115 -17.13 5.49 -11.60
CA PRO A 115 -17.10 6.77 -12.28
C PRO A 115 -17.66 7.93 -11.43
N GLU A 116 -18.77 7.70 -10.72
CA GLU A 116 -19.38 8.68 -9.83
C GLU A 116 -18.43 9.12 -8.71
N LEU A 117 -17.73 8.15 -8.06
CA LEU A 117 -16.72 8.46 -7.05
C LEU A 117 -15.61 9.34 -7.65
N MET A 118 -15.07 8.95 -8.80
CA MET A 118 -13.99 9.68 -9.44
C MET A 118 -14.40 11.10 -9.86
N GLN A 119 -15.62 11.28 -10.37
CA GLN A 119 -16.16 12.59 -10.72
C GLN A 119 -16.28 13.49 -9.50
N ASN A 120 -16.85 12.99 -8.40
CA ASN A 120 -17.00 13.76 -7.17
C ASN A 120 -15.64 14.10 -6.54
N VAL A 121 -14.70 13.14 -6.50
CA VAL A 121 -13.34 13.38 -6.01
C VAL A 121 -12.68 14.47 -6.86
N SER A 122 -12.74 14.39 -8.21
CA SER A 122 -12.14 15.39 -9.10
C SER A 122 -12.75 16.78 -8.91
N ARG A 123 -14.06 16.85 -8.85
CA ARG A 123 -14.78 18.13 -8.68
C ARG A 123 -14.41 18.80 -7.37
N ILE A 124 -14.50 18.07 -6.26
CA ILE A 124 -14.22 18.60 -4.90
C ILE A 124 -12.75 19.00 -4.78
N THR A 125 -11.84 18.17 -5.32
CA THR A 125 -10.40 18.47 -5.36
C THR A 125 -10.14 19.79 -6.08
N LYS A 126 -10.75 19.99 -7.26
CA LYS A 126 -10.62 21.23 -8.03
C LYS A 126 -11.17 22.44 -7.28
N GLU A 127 -12.29 22.30 -6.61
CA GLU A 127 -12.90 23.39 -5.80
C GLU A 127 -12.01 23.81 -4.63
N LEU A 128 -11.35 22.87 -3.95
CA LEU A 128 -10.56 23.14 -2.75
C LEU A 128 -9.10 23.54 -3.05
N TRP A 129 -8.50 22.94 -4.07
CA TRP A 129 -7.04 23.06 -4.31
C TRP A 129 -6.66 23.39 -5.77
N GLY A 130 -7.64 23.57 -6.66
CA GLY A 130 -7.38 23.81 -8.08
C GLY A 130 -7.15 22.51 -8.87
N GLU A 131 -6.70 22.66 -10.10
CA GLU A 131 -6.42 21.51 -10.97
C GLU A 131 -5.21 20.73 -10.50
N MET A 132 -5.42 19.47 -10.18
CA MET A 132 -4.35 18.54 -9.84
C MET A 132 -4.67 17.11 -10.30
N PRO A 133 -3.68 16.30 -10.62
CA PRO A 133 -3.90 14.93 -11.06
C PRO A 133 -4.39 14.06 -9.89
N ILE A 134 -5.41 13.26 -10.13
CA ILE A 134 -5.92 12.26 -9.21
C ILE A 134 -5.54 10.89 -9.75
N ILE A 135 -4.60 10.25 -9.08
CA ILE A 135 -4.01 8.99 -9.54
C ILE A 135 -4.42 7.86 -8.61
N PRO A 136 -5.30 6.95 -9.07
CA PRO A 136 -5.65 5.77 -8.29
C PRO A 136 -4.43 4.89 -8.02
N THR A 137 -4.26 4.51 -6.77
CA THR A 137 -3.13 3.68 -6.33
C THR A 137 -3.60 2.47 -5.55
N MET A 138 -2.73 1.48 -5.44
CA MET A 138 -2.92 0.34 -4.55
C MET A 138 -2.17 0.61 -3.24
N SER A 139 -2.90 0.65 -2.12
CA SER A 139 -2.26 0.69 -0.81
C SER A 139 -1.52 -0.61 -0.54
N THR A 140 -0.30 -0.51 -0.03
CA THR A 140 0.51 -1.63 0.45
C THR A 140 0.27 -1.93 1.94
N GLY A 141 -0.49 -1.06 2.62
CA GLY A 141 -0.96 -1.25 3.99
C GLY A 141 -2.22 -2.12 4.07
N ALA A 142 -2.51 -2.63 5.26
CA ALA A 142 -3.76 -3.32 5.55
C ALA A 142 -4.82 -2.32 6.00
N THR A 143 -6.07 -2.51 5.58
CA THR A 143 -7.24 -1.72 6.00
C THR A 143 -8.45 -2.63 6.22
N ASP A 144 -9.45 -2.14 6.96
CA ASP A 144 -10.71 -2.85 7.16
C ASP A 144 -11.55 -2.96 5.89
N SER A 145 -11.23 -2.19 4.86
CA SER A 145 -11.85 -2.27 3.52
C SER A 145 -11.87 -3.69 2.95
N ARG A 146 -10.93 -4.55 3.35
CA ARG A 146 -10.91 -5.96 2.91
C ARG A 146 -12.15 -6.74 3.31
N PHE A 147 -12.73 -6.45 4.48
CA PHE A 147 -13.93 -7.15 4.97
C PHE A 147 -15.14 -6.78 4.12
N PHE A 148 -15.29 -5.50 3.79
CA PHE A 148 -16.34 -5.02 2.91
C PHE A 148 -16.19 -5.60 1.49
N ARG A 149 -14.98 -5.58 0.93
CA ARG A 149 -14.73 -6.16 -0.40
C ARG A 149 -14.98 -7.66 -0.45
N ALA A 150 -14.67 -8.40 0.62
CA ALA A 150 -14.96 -9.83 0.70
C ALA A 150 -16.47 -10.14 0.65
N LEU A 151 -17.31 -9.17 1.06
CA LEU A 151 -18.78 -9.21 0.96
C LEU A 151 -19.31 -8.62 -0.34
N GLY A 152 -18.44 -8.28 -1.31
CA GLY A 152 -18.84 -7.68 -2.58
C GLY A 152 -19.12 -6.18 -2.51
N VAL A 153 -18.90 -5.53 -1.36
CA VAL A 153 -19.10 -4.09 -1.19
C VAL A 153 -17.82 -3.35 -1.62
N PRO A 154 -17.88 -2.46 -2.63
CA PRO A 154 -16.73 -1.66 -3.03
C PRO A 154 -16.26 -0.76 -1.88
N ALA A 155 -14.94 -0.74 -1.63
CA ALA A 155 -14.36 0.08 -0.59
C ALA A 155 -13.06 0.73 -1.08
N PHE A 156 -12.94 2.02 -0.85
CA PHE A 156 -11.85 2.86 -1.34
C PHE A 156 -11.23 3.64 -0.18
N GLY A 157 -9.91 3.82 -0.24
CA GLY A 157 -9.22 4.80 0.60
C GLY A 157 -9.17 6.13 -0.12
N VAL A 158 -9.89 7.11 0.37
CA VAL A 158 -9.88 8.48 -0.15
C VAL A 158 -9.67 9.42 1.03
N SER A 159 -8.75 10.36 0.87
CA SER A 159 -8.44 11.33 1.92
C SER A 159 -8.02 12.65 1.27
N GLY A 160 -8.44 13.76 1.85
CA GLY A 160 -7.95 15.10 1.52
C GLY A 160 -6.76 15.51 2.39
N LEU A 161 -6.12 14.55 3.05
CA LEU A 161 -4.99 14.80 3.92
C LEU A 161 -3.69 14.79 3.10
N PHE A 162 -3.09 15.95 2.93
CA PHE A 162 -1.79 16.08 2.30
C PHE A 162 -0.70 15.96 3.36
N SER A 163 0.35 15.24 3.06
CA SER A 163 1.54 15.11 3.88
C SER A 163 2.78 15.43 3.07
N ASP A 164 3.73 16.11 3.69
CA ASP A 164 5.07 16.26 3.14
C ASP A 164 5.90 15.02 3.52
N PRO A 165 6.32 14.20 2.57
CA PRO A 165 7.07 12.99 2.87
C PRO A 165 8.42 13.27 3.53
N THR A 166 8.96 14.47 3.40
CA THR A 166 10.23 14.87 4.04
C THR A 166 10.05 15.25 5.50
N VAL A 167 8.85 15.69 5.88
CA VAL A 167 8.55 16.21 7.23
C VAL A 167 7.61 15.25 7.99
N ASP A 168 6.60 14.71 7.32
CA ASP A 168 5.46 14.00 7.94
C ASP A 168 5.52 12.47 7.78
N ALA A 169 6.57 11.92 7.15
CA ALA A 169 6.72 10.49 6.90
C ALA A 169 7.07 9.68 8.17
N ARG A 170 6.25 9.83 9.23
CA ARG A 170 6.49 9.23 10.55
C ARG A 170 5.33 8.39 11.08
N ALA A 171 4.45 7.93 10.18
CA ALA A 171 3.34 7.06 10.56
C ALA A 171 3.84 5.84 11.35
N HIS A 172 3.23 5.55 12.50
CA HIS A 172 3.63 4.51 13.46
C HIS A 172 5.01 4.71 14.12
N GLY A 173 5.64 5.85 13.90
CA GLY A 173 6.93 6.19 14.48
C GLY A 173 6.81 7.09 15.70
N ARG A 174 7.98 7.44 16.28
CA ARG A 174 8.07 8.54 17.26
C ARG A 174 7.81 9.85 16.54
N ASP A 175 7.21 10.82 17.23
CA ASP A 175 6.88 12.13 16.69
C ASP A 175 5.97 12.09 15.46
N GLU A 176 5.05 11.11 15.39
CA GLU A 176 4.01 11.06 14.37
C GLU A 176 3.21 12.36 14.42
N ARG A 177 3.04 12.98 13.27
CA ARG A 177 2.40 14.28 13.18
C ARG A 177 1.65 14.48 11.87
N MET A 178 0.73 15.42 11.88
CA MET A 178 -0.05 15.83 10.73
C MET A 178 -0.11 17.36 10.69
N GLY A 179 -0.02 17.94 9.49
CA GLY A 179 -0.18 19.37 9.30
C GLY A 179 -1.60 19.83 9.69
N ILE A 180 -1.71 20.85 10.56
CA ILE A 180 -2.99 21.37 11.04
C ILE A 180 -3.88 21.82 9.86
N LYS A 181 -3.33 22.56 8.91
CA LYS A 181 -4.04 22.99 7.70
C LYS A 181 -4.56 21.80 6.93
N SER A 182 -3.70 20.80 6.66
CA SER A 182 -4.07 19.58 5.95
C SER A 182 -5.20 18.81 6.65
N TYR A 183 -5.20 18.78 7.99
CA TYR A 183 -6.25 18.15 8.76
C TYR A 183 -7.63 18.80 8.52
N TYR A 184 -7.72 20.13 8.63
CA TYR A 184 -8.99 20.83 8.42
C TYR A 184 -9.46 20.78 6.96
N GLU A 185 -8.55 20.92 6.01
CA GLU A 185 -8.87 20.78 4.59
C GLU A 185 -9.35 19.35 4.26
N GLY A 186 -8.71 18.34 4.87
CA GLY A 186 -9.12 16.95 4.72
C GLY A 186 -10.52 16.67 5.30
N GLN A 187 -10.86 17.28 6.44
CA GLN A 187 -12.22 17.19 7.00
C GLN A 187 -13.27 17.79 6.05
N GLU A 188 -12.99 18.97 5.51
CA GLU A 188 -13.89 19.65 4.56
C GLU A 188 -14.06 18.80 3.28
N PHE A 189 -12.97 18.26 2.75
CA PHE A 189 -13.00 17.36 1.60
C PHE A 189 -13.90 16.15 1.87
N LEU A 190 -13.68 15.43 2.98
CA LEU A 190 -14.43 14.23 3.34
C LEU A 190 -15.91 14.55 3.60
N TYR A 191 -16.21 15.68 4.23
CA TYR A 191 -17.59 16.14 4.45
C TYR A 191 -18.31 16.35 3.11
N ARG A 192 -17.71 17.10 2.18
CA ARG A 192 -18.29 17.34 0.84
C ARG A 192 -18.45 16.05 0.05
N LEU A 193 -17.46 15.17 0.10
CA LEU A 193 -17.51 13.90 -0.61
C LEU A 193 -18.61 12.99 -0.06
N THR A 194 -18.71 12.85 1.26
CA THR A 194 -19.76 12.05 1.91
C THR A 194 -21.14 12.59 1.57
N LYS A 195 -21.33 13.91 1.64
CA LYS A 195 -22.59 14.55 1.29
C LYS A 195 -22.96 14.32 -0.18
N ALA A 196 -22.01 14.46 -1.09
CA ALA A 196 -22.26 14.24 -2.52
C ALA A 196 -22.66 12.80 -2.82
N LEU A 197 -21.98 11.82 -2.24
CA LEU A 197 -22.26 10.41 -2.48
C LEU A 197 -23.53 9.91 -1.78
N SER A 198 -23.91 10.49 -0.63
CA SER A 198 -25.15 10.12 0.06
C SER A 198 -26.40 10.78 -0.51
N SER A 199 -26.28 11.91 -1.19
CA SER A 199 -27.41 12.63 -1.80
C SER A 199 -27.88 12.00 -3.10
N SER A 200 -27.03 11.26 -3.82
CA SER A 200 -27.38 10.56 -5.07
C SER A 200 -28.27 9.33 -4.85
N VAL A 201 -28.35 8.80 -3.64
CA VAL A 201 -29.18 7.62 -3.31
C VAL A 201 -30.67 7.97 -3.11
N VAL A 202 -31.02 9.25 -2.95
CA VAL A 202 -32.42 9.68 -2.67
C VAL A 202 -33.23 9.91 -3.95
N ALA A 203 -32.63 9.78 -5.12
CA ALA A 203 -33.24 10.05 -6.44
C ALA A 203 -33.67 8.80 -7.21
N GLN A 204 -33.94 7.66 -6.52
CA GLN A 204 -34.52 6.45 -7.12
C GLN A 204 -35.87 6.11 -6.51
#